data_792c7b9d567f6bb432641bddd7b7388d
#
_entry.id   792c7b9d567f6bb432641bddd7b7388d
#
_cell.length_a   1.000
_cell.length_b   1.000
_cell.length_c   1.000
_cell.angle_alpha   90.00
_cell.angle_beta   90.00
_cell.angle_gamma   90.00
#
_symmetry.space_group_name_H-M   'P 1'
#
loop_
_entity.id
_entity.type
_entity.pdbx_description
1 polymer ?
#
loop_
_entity_poly.entity_id
_entity_poly.type
_entity_poly.pdbx_seq_one_letter_code
_entity_poly.pdbx_strand_id
1 'polypeptide(L)'
;MKTTVVINLQYEAFHNWQGVKEALPTQPELHFLFDRHRHIFHIKLEKVVTHSDRDVEIIWFKRQVQNYLEIKYGRPGELGSSSCEMLAEELLKYYDCESVEVLEDNENGAKVYK
;
A
#
# COMPACT_ATOMS: atom_id res chain seq x y z
N MET A 1 3.06 7.82 27.28
CA MET A 1 2.70 6.75 26.33
C MET A 1 2.65 7.28 24.91
N LYS A 2 2.80 6.41 23.94
CA LYS A 2 2.67 6.74 22.52
C LYS A 2 1.33 6.21 22.02
N THR A 3 0.57 7.05 21.32
CA THR A 3 -0.70 6.66 20.72
C THR A 3 -0.62 6.82 19.21
N THR A 4 -1.07 5.81 18.47
CA THR A 4 -1.25 5.89 17.02
C THR A 4 -2.71 5.67 16.68
N VAL A 5 -3.19 6.33 15.64
CA VAL A 5 -4.45 5.94 15.01
C VAL A 5 -4.14 4.98 13.88
N VAL A 6 -5.07 4.06 13.64
CA VAL A 6 -4.91 3.00 12.65
C VAL A 6 -6.10 3.04 11.70
N ILE A 7 -5.80 3.04 10.40
CA ILE A 7 -6.84 2.86 9.39
C ILE A 7 -6.51 1.67 8.51
N ASN A 8 -7.55 0.98 8.06
CA ASN A 8 -7.45 -0.12 7.11
C ASN A 8 -8.32 0.20 5.90
N LEU A 9 -7.79 -0.02 4.71
CA LEU A 9 -8.58 0.13 3.49
C LEU A 9 -8.23 -0.96 2.49
N GLN A 10 -9.15 -1.18 1.56
CA GLN A 10 -8.94 -2.09 0.45
C GLN A 10 -8.91 -1.28 -0.84
N TYR A 11 -7.99 -1.64 -1.73
CA TYR A 11 -7.84 -0.94 -2.99
C TYR A 11 -7.61 -1.97 -4.10
N GLU A 12 -8.58 -2.07 -5.01
CA GLU A 12 -8.45 -2.91 -6.19
C GLU A 12 -7.51 -2.25 -7.19
N ALA A 13 -6.47 -2.97 -7.61
CA ALA A 13 -5.49 -2.41 -8.54
C ALA A 13 -4.77 -3.52 -9.30
N PHE A 14 -4.12 -3.08 -10.38
CA PHE A 14 -3.29 -3.95 -11.23
C PHE A 14 -1.85 -3.49 -11.12
N HIS A 15 -0.93 -4.43 -11.18
CA HIS A 15 0.49 -4.14 -11.30
C HIS A 15 1.20 -5.27 -12.04
N ASN A 16 2.49 -5.08 -12.32
CA ASN A 16 3.33 -6.09 -12.94
C ASN A 16 4.78 -5.90 -12.52
N TRP A 17 5.58 -6.95 -12.67
CA TRP A 17 7.01 -6.88 -12.39
C TRP A 17 7.79 -7.13 -13.68
N GLN A 18 8.17 -6.06 -14.35
CA GLN A 18 8.89 -6.15 -15.63
C GLN A 18 10.25 -6.81 -15.51
N GLY A 19 10.93 -6.64 -14.38
CA GLY A 19 12.26 -7.20 -14.14
C GLY A 19 12.30 -8.62 -13.62
N VAL A 20 11.17 -9.35 -13.57
CA VAL A 20 11.11 -10.66 -12.91
C VAL A 20 12.03 -11.68 -13.57
N LYS A 21 12.14 -11.67 -14.91
CA LYS A 21 12.92 -12.67 -15.63
C LYS A 21 14.42 -12.51 -15.40
N GLU A 22 14.88 -11.27 -15.27
CA GLU A 22 16.27 -10.94 -14.96
C GLU A 22 16.59 -11.19 -13.48
N ALA A 23 15.64 -10.91 -12.59
CA ALA A 23 15.82 -11.08 -11.15
C ALA A 23 15.75 -12.54 -10.73
N LEU A 24 14.88 -13.33 -11.38
CA LEU A 24 14.62 -14.73 -11.04
C LEU A 24 14.78 -15.63 -12.28
N PRO A 25 15.98 -15.69 -12.89
CA PRO A 25 16.17 -16.42 -14.16
C PRO A 25 15.99 -17.92 -14.04
N THR A 26 16.15 -18.48 -12.83
CA THR A 26 16.03 -19.94 -12.60
C THR A 26 14.67 -20.33 -12.02
N GLN A 27 13.71 -19.40 -11.97
CA GLN A 27 12.38 -19.63 -11.40
C GLN A 27 11.30 -19.26 -12.41
N PRO A 28 11.21 -20.00 -13.54
CA PRO A 28 10.26 -19.66 -14.61
C PRO A 28 8.79 -19.71 -14.17
N GLU A 29 8.48 -20.45 -13.10
CA GLU A 29 7.14 -20.53 -12.52
C GLU A 29 6.66 -19.20 -11.95
N LEU A 30 7.56 -18.22 -11.74
CA LEU A 30 7.23 -16.88 -11.27
C LEU A 30 7.23 -15.84 -12.39
N HIS A 31 7.60 -16.22 -13.63
CA HIS A 31 7.70 -15.26 -14.73
C HIS A 31 6.34 -14.69 -15.16
N PHE A 32 5.22 -15.29 -14.74
CA PHE A 32 3.89 -14.74 -14.96
C PHE A 32 3.72 -13.35 -14.29
N LEU A 33 4.53 -13.03 -13.28
CA LEU A 33 4.51 -11.73 -12.62
C LEU A 33 4.89 -10.58 -13.55
N PHE A 34 5.50 -10.89 -14.70
CA PHE A 34 5.77 -9.92 -15.75
C PHE A 34 4.47 -9.34 -16.32
N ASP A 35 3.43 -10.15 -16.41
CA ASP A 35 2.15 -9.73 -16.98
C ASP A 35 1.33 -8.94 -15.97
N ARG A 36 0.55 -7.99 -16.48
CA ARG A 36 -0.37 -7.20 -15.66
C ARG A 36 -1.35 -8.13 -14.95
N HIS A 37 -1.41 -8.03 -13.62
CA HIS A 37 -2.29 -8.88 -12.81
C HIS A 37 -2.97 -8.06 -11.72
N ARG A 38 -4.12 -8.55 -11.28
CA ARG A 38 -5.02 -7.85 -10.36
C ARG A 38 -4.91 -8.39 -8.96
N HIS A 39 -4.92 -7.48 -7.98
CA HIS A 39 -5.07 -7.82 -6.56
C HIS A 39 -6.06 -6.88 -5.89
N ILE A 40 -6.59 -7.31 -4.75
CA ILE A 40 -7.16 -6.40 -3.76
C ILE A 40 -6.05 -6.10 -2.77
N PHE A 41 -5.52 -4.89 -2.81
CA PHE A 41 -4.48 -4.47 -1.88
C PHE A 41 -5.12 -4.09 -0.55
N HIS A 42 -4.67 -4.72 0.53
CA HIS A 42 -5.09 -4.41 1.89
C HIS A 42 -4.02 -3.52 2.51
N ILE A 43 -4.41 -2.30 2.85
CA ILE A 43 -3.48 -1.24 3.23
C ILE A 43 -3.82 -0.78 4.64
N LYS A 44 -2.82 -0.79 5.52
CA LYS A 44 -2.96 -0.33 6.90
C LYS A 44 -1.95 0.78 7.13
N LEU A 45 -2.44 1.93 7.63
CA LEU A 45 -1.59 3.05 8.00
C LEU A 45 -1.73 3.29 9.50
N GLU A 46 -0.58 3.53 10.16
CA GLU A 46 -0.53 3.97 11.54
C GLU A 46 0.09 5.36 11.59
N LYS A 47 -0.58 6.29 12.25
CA LYS A 47 -0.10 7.66 12.38
C LYS A 47 -0.06 8.06 13.84
N VAL A 48 1.09 8.60 14.29
CA VAL A 48 1.25 9.08 15.65
C VAL A 48 0.36 10.32 15.86
N VAL A 49 -0.32 10.34 16.99
CA VAL A 49 -1.16 11.48 17.39
C VAL A 49 -0.64 12.11 18.67
N THR A 50 -0.96 13.38 18.89
CA THR A 50 -0.44 14.17 20.00
C THR A 50 -1.36 14.17 21.22
N HIS A 51 -2.62 13.75 21.06
CA HIS A 51 -3.57 13.60 22.16
C HIS A 51 -4.59 12.53 21.80
N SER A 52 -5.39 12.13 22.79
CA SER A 52 -6.25 10.94 22.66
C SER A 52 -7.68 11.26 22.25
N ASP A 53 -7.99 12.48 21.87
CA ASP A 53 -9.35 12.84 21.47
C ASP A 53 -9.40 13.37 20.04
N ARG A 54 -9.29 12.43 19.09
CA ARG A 54 -9.50 12.68 17.66
C ARG A 54 -8.57 13.74 17.07
N ASP A 55 -7.30 13.74 17.48
CA ASP A 55 -6.27 14.58 16.85
C ASP A 55 -6.26 14.34 15.32
N VAL A 56 -6.37 13.07 14.93
CA VAL A 56 -6.63 12.67 13.54
C VAL A 56 -7.93 11.86 13.54
N GLU A 57 -8.96 12.36 12.84
CA GLU A 57 -10.22 11.65 12.78
C GLU A 57 -10.10 10.51 11.78
N ILE A 58 -10.42 9.29 12.22
CA ILE A 58 -10.07 8.07 11.48
C ILE A 58 -10.87 7.88 10.19
N ILE A 59 -12.13 8.25 10.15
CA ILE A 59 -12.96 8.12 8.94
C ILE A 59 -12.50 9.10 7.88
N TRP A 60 -12.25 10.35 8.30
CA TRP A 60 -11.72 11.39 7.42
C TRP A 60 -10.35 10.97 6.86
N PHE A 61 -9.45 10.47 7.72
CA PHE A 61 -8.12 10.05 7.30
C PHE A 61 -8.21 8.91 6.28
N LYS A 62 -9.04 7.91 6.55
CA LYS A 62 -9.26 6.80 5.61
C LYS A 62 -9.74 7.30 4.25
N ARG A 63 -10.70 8.22 4.24
CA ARG A 63 -11.23 8.80 3.00
C ARG A 63 -10.18 9.60 2.24
N GLN A 64 -9.31 10.32 2.95
CA GLN A 64 -8.21 11.06 2.32
C GLN A 64 -7.25 10.12 1.61
N VAL A 65 -6.84 9.03 2.25
CA VAL A 65 -5.94 8.05 1.65
C VAL A 65 -6.60 7.38 0.45
N GLN A 66 -7.85 7.00 0.59
CA GLN A 66 -8.62 6.36 -0.48
C GLN A 66 -8.72 7.28 -1.70
N ASN A 67 -9.04 8.54 -1.50
CA ASN A 67 -9.12 9.54 -2.56
C ASN A 67 -7.75 9.77 -3.22
N TYR A 68 -6.68 9.83 -2.42
CA TYR A 68 -5.33 9.98 -2.95
C TYR A 68 -5.01 8.87 -3.96
N LEU A 69 -5.28 7.62 -3.59
CA LEU A 69 -5.01 6.47 -4.45
C LEU A 69 -5.88 6.50 -5.71
N GLU A 70 -7.17 6.79 -5.57
CA GLU A 70 -8.08 6.83 -6.70
C GLU A 70 -7.75 7.95 -7.68
N ILE A 71 -7.38 9.12 -7.18
CA ILE A 71 -7.00 10.26 -8.02
C ILE A 71 -5.68 9.97 -8.73
N LYS A 72 -4.69 9.44 -8.03
CA LYS A 72 -3.36 9.20 -8.60
C LYS A 72 -3.33 8.01 -9.55
N TYR A 73 -3.98 6.90 -9.18
CA TYR A 73 -3.85 5.63 -9.89
C TYR A 73 -5.12 5.16 -10.59
N GLY A 74 -6.28 5.70 -10.22
CA GLY A 74 -7.54 5.30 -10.82
C GLY A 74 -8.34 4.33 -9.96
N ARG A 75 -9.50 3.92 -10.49
CA ARG A 75 -10.40 2.97 -9.85
C ARG A 75 -11.03 2.07 -10.92
N PRO A 76 -10.57 0.80 -11.09
CA PRO A 76 -9.45 0.18 -10.37
C PRO A 76 -8.13 0.87 -10.69
N GLY A 77 -7.17 0.72 -9.78
CA GLY A 77 -5.88 1.40 -9.92
C GLY A 77 -4.96 0.73 -10.93
N GLU A 78 -4.07 1.53 -11.51
CA GLU A 78 -2.98 1.08 -12.36
C GLU A 78 -1.66 1.47 -11.70
N LEU A 79 -1.06 0.53 -11.00
CA LEU A 79 0.16 0.78 -10.22
C LEU A 79 1.44 0.61 -11.04
N GLY A 80 1.33 0.08 -12.26
CA GLY A 80 2.49 -0.17 -13.11
C GLY A 80 3.45 -1.15 -12.45
N SER A 81 4.71 -0.77 -12.33
CA SER A 81 5.75 -1.63 -11.75
C SER A 81 5.90 -1.47 -10.24
N SER A 82 4.97 -0.80 -9.56
CA SER A 82 5.05 -0.61 -8.10
C SER A 82 4.89 -1.93 -7.36
N SER A 83 5.83 -2.21 -6.48
CA SER A 83 5.75 -3.31 -5.52
C SER A 83 4.95 -2.89 -4.29
N CYS A 84 4.62 -3.85 -3.42
CA CYS A 84 4.03 -3.54 -2.12
C CYS A 84 4.93 -2.61 -1.31
N GLU A 85 6.24 -2.83 -1.34
CA GLU A 85 7.23 -2.00 -0.64
C GLU A 85 7.18 -0.55 -1.13
N MET A 86 7.15 -0.36 -2.43
CA MET A 86 7.13 0.98 -3.04
C MET A 86 5.85 1.73 -2.70
N LEU A 87 4.70 1.07 -2.76
CA LEU A 87 3.43 1.68 -2.39
C LEU A 87 3.39 2.04 -0.90
N ALA A 88 3.90 1.15 -0.06
CA ALA A 88 3.97 1.39 1.38
C ALA A 88 4.88 2.58 1.69
N GLU A 89 6.04 2.67 1.04
CA GLU A 89 6.96 3.81 1.21
C GLU A 89 6.32 5.12 0.76
N GLU A 90 5.62 5.11 -0.35
CA GLU A 90 4.94 6.30 -0.87
C GLU A 90 3.94 6.85 0.15
N LEU A 91 3.08 5.98 0.68
CA LEU A 91 2.07 6.39 1.64
C LEU A 91 2.67 6.81 2.98
N LEU A 92 3.74 6.12 3.42
CA LEU A 92 4.45 6.48 4.64
C LEU A 92 4.96 7.91 4.59
N LYS A 93 5.61 8.27 3.48
CA LYS A 93 6.21 9.59 3.29
C LYS A 93 5.15 10.66 3.09
N TYR A 94 4.16 10.38 2.25
CA TYR A 94 3.14 11.36 1.91
C TYR A 94 2.31 11.76 3.13
N TYR A 95 1.96 10.81 3.99
CA TYR A 95 1.13 11.05 5.17
C TYR A 95 1.92 11.15 6.47
N ASP A 96 3.24 11.04 6.41
CA ASP A 96 4.11 11.05 7.61
C ASP A 96 3.63 10.05 8.65
N CYS A 97 3.51 8.79 8.23
CA CYS A 97 3.04 7.71 9.10
C CYS A 97 4.16 7.09 9.92
N GLU A 98 3.80 6.45 11.02
CA GLU A 98 4.71 5.63 11.82
C GLU A 98 5.03 4.32 11.11
N SER A 99 4.03 3.72 10.46
CA SER A 99 4.18 2.52 9.65
C SER A 99 3.08 2.44 8.61
N VAL A 100 3.37 1.73 7.52
CA VAL A 100 2.39 1.38 6.48
C VAL A 100 2.61 -0.06 6.08
N GLU A 101 1.54 -0.83 6.06
CA GLU A 101 1.53 -2.22 5.61
C GLU A 101 0.70 -2.33 4.34
N VAL A 102 1.21 -3.04 3.33
CA VAL A 102 0.50 -3.31 2.08
C VAL A 102 0.57 -4.81 1.81
N LEU A 103 -0.59 -5.46 1.78
CA LEU A 103 -0.70 -6.89 1.51
C LEU A 103 -1.53 -7.13 0.25
N GLU A 104 -1.07 -8.03 -0.60
CA GLU A 104 -1.83 -8.51 -1.77
C GLU A 104 -2.84 -9.54 -1.29
N ASP A 105 -4.13 -9.29 -1.57
CA ASP A 105 -5.24 -10.21 -1.25
C ASP A 105 -5.26 -10.61 0.23
N ASN A 106 -4.80 -9.71 1.09
CA ASN A 106 -4.67 -9.91 2.53
C ASN A 106 -3.78 -11.10 2.93
N GLU A 107 -2.83 -11.45 2.06
CA GLU A 107 -1.93 -12.57 2.30
C GLU A 107 -0.50 -12.12 2.52
N ASN A 108 0.18 -11.74 1.45
CA ASN A 108 1.62 -11.42 1.47
C ASN A 108 1.87 -9.99 1.02
N GLY A 109 2.88 -9.38 1.55
CA GLY A 109 3.25 -8.03 1.14
C GLY A 109 4.42 -7.48 1.92
N ALA A 110 4.35 -6.21 2.26
CA ALA A 110 5.43 -5.51 2.93
C ALA A 110 4.89 -4.55 3.99
N LYS A 111 5.72 -4.30 4.99
CA LYS A 111 5.47 -3.26 5.99
C LYS A 111 6.71 -2.40 6.11
N VAL A 112 6.54 -1.10 6.02
CA VAL A 112 7.62 -0.14 6.19
C VAL A 112 7.38 0.67 7.45
N TYR A 113 8.47 1.06 8.08
CA TYR A 113 8.48 1.80 9.35
C TYR A 113 9.22 3.12 9.16
N LYS A 114 8.76 4.12 9.88
CA LYS A 114 9.42 5.44 9.91
C LYS A 114 10.82 5.36 10.51
#